data_be37a025384508e9754bc393e4e83c0f
#
_entry.id   be37a025384508e9754bc393e4e83c0f
#
_cell.length_a   1.000
_cell.length_b   1.000
_cell.length_c   1.000
_cell.angle_alpha   90.00
_cell.angle_beta   90.00
_cell.angle_gamma   90.00
#
_symmetry.space_group_name_H-M   'P 1'
#
loop_
_entity.id
_entity.type
_entity.pdbx_description
1 polymer ?
#
loop_
_entity_poly.entity_id
_entity_poly.type
_entity_poly.pdbx_seq_one_letter_code
_entity_poly.pdbx_strand_id
1 'polypeptide(L)'
;TRISGASCDLRYSSMISKRVVEMVRGSIEAFLNRDKSRARAIIEMDREVDQTLFTALDEASRSANICSTLDLLILMYLERIADHSVYIAQEIIEML
;
A
#
# COMPACT_ATOMS: atom_id res chain seq x y z
N THR A 1 -8.02 16.81 3.25
CA THR A 1 -6.75 17.32 3.76
C THR A 1 -6.52 18.75 3.29
N ARG A 2 -6.12 19.61 4.20
CA ARG A 2 -5.83 21.01 3.90
C ARG A 2 -4.36 21.33 4.04
N ILE A 3 -3.82 22.03 3.06
CA ILE A 3 -2.46 22.56 3.09
C ILE A 3 -2.54 24.01 2.65
N SER A 4 -2.10 24.94 3.52
CA SER A 4 -2.09 26.38 3.24
C SER A 4 -3.45 26.88 2.74
N GLY A 5 -4.55 26.43 3.34
CA GLY A 5 -5.89 26.83 2.98
C GLY A 5 -6.49 26.13 1.76
N ALA A 6 -5.70 25.33 1.05
CA ALA A 6 -6.15 24.55 -0.10
C ALA A 6 -6.47 23.11 0.30
N SER A 7 -7.42 22.49 -0.38
CA SER A 7 -7.70 21.06 -0.24
C SER A 7 -6.88 20.26 -1.24
N CYS A 8 -6.30 19.17 -0.78
CA CYS A 8 -5.62 18.22 -1.64
C CYS A 8 -6.51 17.02 -1.91
N ASP A 9 -6.52 16.59 -3.16
CA ASP A 9 -7.08 15.31 -3.54
C ASP A 9 -5.97 14.27 -3.41
N LEU A 10 -5.98 13.51 -2.32
CA LEU A 10 -5.01 12.44 -2.08
C LEU A 10 -5.47 11.15 -2.77
N ARG A 11 -5.62 11.24 -4.07
CA ARG A 11 -6.24 10.23 -4.92
C ARG A 11 -5.62 8.84 -4.79
N TYR A 12 -4.31 8.75 -4.93
CA TYR A 12 -3.63 7.46 -4.88
C TYR A 12 -3.54 6.89 -3.47
N SER A 13 -3.25 7.74 -2.49
CA SER A 13 -3.22 7.34 -1.09
C SER A 13 -4.58 6.83 -0.62
N SER A 14 -5.65 7.52 -0.98
CA SER A 14 -7.01 7.11 -0.64
C SER A 14 -7.37 5.76 -1.24
N MET A 15 -6.96 5.53 -2.49
CA MET A 15 -7.22 4.27 -3.18
C MET A 15 -6.43 3.11 -2.55
N ILE A 16 -5.16 3.32 -2.29
CA ILE A 16 -4.27 2.27 -1.81
C ILE A 16 -4.42 2.02 -0.31
N SER A 17 -4.83 3.00 0.49
CA SER A 17 -5.00 2.81 1.93
C SER A 17 -5.94 1.65 2.25
N LYS A 18 -7.02 1.51 1.51
CA LYS A 18 -7.98 0.41 1.69
C LYS A 18 -7.33 -0.94 1.38
N ARG A 19 -6.53 -0.99 0.32
CA ARG A 19 -5.84 -2.21 -0.07
C ARG A 19 -4.80 -2.60 0.98
N VAL A 20 -4.06 -1.64 1.52
CA VAL A 20 -3.06 -1.89 2.56
C VAL A 20 -3.71 -2.41 3.83
N VAL A 21 -4.85 -1.85 4.24
CA VAL A 21 -5.61 -2.35 5.38
C VAL A 21 -6.02 -3.82 5.17
N GLU A 22 -6.49 -4.16 3.98
CA GLU A 22 -6.81 -5.55 3.64
C GLU A 22 -5.58 -6.45 3.73
N MET A 23 -4.43 -5.98 3.28
CA MET A 23 -3.18 -6.75 3.35
C MET A 23 -2.76 -7.03 4.78
N VAL A 24 -2.80 -6.02 5.65
CA VAL A 24 -2.46 -6.18 7.07
C VAL A 24 -3.42 -7.17 7.73
N ARG A 25 -4.70 -6.94 7.56
CA ARG A 25 -5.72 -7.82 8.14
C ARG A 25 -5.61 -9.24 7.60
N GLY A 26 -5.45 -9.36 6.30
CA GLY A 26 -5.33 -10.66 5.64
C GLY A 26 -4.10 -11.43 6.07
N SER A 27 -2.96 -10.76 6.30
CA SER A 27 -1.75 -11.43 6.78
C SER A 27 -1.94 -11.97 8.20
N ILE A 28 -2.61 -11.21 9.06
CA ILE A 28 -2.92 -11.67 10.42
C ILE A 28 -3.87 -12.87 10.40
N GLU A 29 -4.93 -12.79 9.59
CA GLU A 29 -5.88 -13.89 9.43
C GLU A 29 -5.23 -15.14 8.86
N ALA A 30 -4.35 -14.97 7.89
CA ALA A 30 -3.60 -16.08 7.30
C ALA A 30 -2.74 -16.78 8.35
N PHE A 31 -2.10 -16.02 9.23
CA PHE A 31 -1.32 -16.58 10.31
C PHE A 31 -2.19 -17.35 11.30
N LEU A 32 -3.29 -16.72 11.75
CA LEU A 32 -4.20 -17.33 12.74
C LEU A 32 -4.86 -18.60 12.22
N ASN A 33 -5.18 -18.65 10.94
CA ASN A 33 -5.86 -19.77 10.30
C ASN A 33 -4.91 -20.74 9.59
N ARG A 34 -3.61 -20.48 9.62
CA ARG A 34 -2.59 -21.28 8.94
C ARG A 34 -2.91 -21.48 7.45
N ASP A 35 -3.27 -20.38 6.80
CA ASP A 35 -3.78 -20.38 5.43
C ASP A 35 -2.73 -19.87 4.45
N LYS A 36 -2.01 -20.79 3.80
CA LYS A 36 -1.00 -20.45 2.80
C LYS A 36 -1.60 -19.77 1.57
N SER A 37 -2.79 -20.17 1.17
CA SER A 37 -3.46 -19.58 0.01
C SER A 37 -3.74 -18.10 0.25
N ARG A 38 -4.20 -17.77 1.45
CA ARG A 38 -4.43 -16.40 1.85
C ARG A 38 -3.13 -15.60 1.87
N ALA A 39 -2.06 -16.20 2.38
CA ALA A 39 -0.74 -15.58 2.40
C ALA A 39 -0.24 -15.26 0.99
N ARG A 40 -0.43 -16.18 0.04
CA ARG A 40 -0.05 -15.93 -1.36
C ARG A 40 -0.88 -14.80 -1.97
N ALA A 41 -2.15 -14.71 -1.63
CA ALA A 41 -3.02 -13.63 -2.09
C ALA A 41 -2.50 -12.26 -1.62
N ILE A 42 -1.99 -12.17 -0.39
CA ILE A 42 -1.39 -10.93 0.13
C ILE A 42 -0.19 -10.51 -0.73
N ILE A 43 0.66 -11.44 -1.09
CA ILE A 43 1.84 -11.16 -1.93
C ILE A 43 1.40 -10.64 -3.30
N GLU A 44 0.35 -11.21 -3.89
CA GLU A 44 -0.18 -10.74 -5.17
C GLU A 44 -0.78 -9.33 -5.08
N MET A 45 -1.42 -9.00 -3.95
CA MET A 45 -2.00 -7.66 -3.75
C MET A 45 -0.93 -6.56 -3.78
N ASP A 46 0.30 -6.89 -3.40
CA ASP A 46 1.41 -5.93 -3.39
C ASP A 46 1.73 -5.37 -4.79
N ARG A 47 1.45 -6.12 -5.83
CA ARG A 47 1.67 -5.66 -7.21
C ARG A 47 0.84 -4.42 -7.54
N GLU A 48 -0.39 -4.37 -7.05
CA GLU A 48 -1.27 -3.23 -7.25
C GLU A 48 -0.73 -2.00 -6.51
N VAL A 49 -0.21 -2.20 -5.30
CA VAL A 49 0.41 -1.13 -4.53
C VAL A 49 1.64 -0.59 -5.26
N ASP A 50 2.50 -1.47 -5.74
CA ASP A 50 3.70 -1.09 -6.48
C ASP A 50 3.37 -0.32 -7.77
N GLN A 51 2.41 -0.79 -8.54
CA GLN A 51 1.98 -0.12 -9.77
C GLN A 51 1.42 1.26 -9.49
N THR A 52 0.64 1.40 -8.44
CA THR A 52 0.07 2.69 -8.05
C THR A 52 1.17 3.64 -7.60
N LEU A 53 2.17 3.15 -6.88
CA LEU A 53 3.32 3.96 -6.48
C LEU A 53 4.07 4.49 -7.70
N PHE A 54 4.33 3.65 -8.70
CA PHE A 54 5.00 4.09 -9.93
C PHE A 54 4.18 5.14 -10.68
N THR A 55 2.87 4.94 -10.76
CA THR A 55 1.99 5.91 -11.41
C THR A 55 2.01 7.26 -10.69
N ALA A 56 1.94 7.24 -9.35
CA ALA A 56 1.98 8.45 -8.55
C ALA A 56 3.33 9.17 -8.68
N LEU A 57 4.42 8.41 -8.70
CA LEU A 57 5.76 8.96 -8.87
C LEU A 57 5.91 9.64 -10.23
N ASP A 58 5.43 9.01 -11.30
CA ASP A 58 5.45 9.57 -12.64
C ASP A 58 4.65 10.88 -12.70
N GLU A 59 3.48 10.90 -12.12
CA GLU A 59 2.63 12.09 -12.08
C GLU A 59 3.27 13.22 -11.26
N ALA A 60 3.85 12.90 -10.11
CA ALA A 60 4.53 13.88 -9.27
C ALA A 60 5.75 14.47 -9.96
N SER A 61 6.46 13.69 -10.79
CA SER A 61 7.62 14.17 -11.53
C SER A 61 7.26 15.15 -12.64
N ARG A 62 6.03 15.10 -13.14
CA ARG A 62 5.51 15.97 -14.19
C ARG A 62 4.87 17.24 -13.66
N SER A 63 4.46 17.23 -12.41
CA SER A 63 3.68 18.30 -11.80
C SER A 63 4.39 18.77 -10.52
N ALA A 64 4.86 19.98 -10.48
CA ALA A 64 5.46 20.59 -9.29
C ALA A 64 4.37 21.04 -8.31
N ASN A 65 3.45 20.14 -7.99
CA ASN A 65 2.26 20.41 -7.17
C ASN A 65 2.47 19.81 -5.78
N ILE A 66 2.27 20.64 -4.74
CA ILE A 66 2.46 20.19 -3.36
C ILE A 66 1.50 19.06 -2.98
N CYS A 67 0.30 19.06 -3.53
CA CYS A 67 -0.66 18.00 -3.25
C CYS A 67 -0.22 16.66 -3.85
N SER A 68 0.35 16.67 -5.06
CA SER A 68 0.90 15.46 -5.66
C SER A 68 2.09 14.94 -4.87
N THR A 69 2.93 15.84 -4.37
CA THR A 69 4.07 15.47 -3.54
C THR A 69 3.62 14.87 -2.21
N LEU A 70 2.62 15.44 -1.58
CA LEU A 70 2.07 14.91 -0.33
C LEU A 70 1.44 13.54 -0.55
N ASP A 71 0.68 13.38 -1.63
CA ASP A 71 0.06 12.10 -1.97
C ASP A 71 1.15 11.03 -2.15
N LEU A 72 2.22 11.36 -2.86
CA LEU A 72 3.35 10.46 -3.06
C LEU A 72 4.02 10.07 -1.73
N LEU A 73 4.24 11.04 -0.82
CA LEU A 73 4.84 10.77 0.48
C LEU A 73 4.00 9.80 1.31
N ILE A 74 2.70 10.06 1.38
CA ILE A 74 1.78 9.19 2.11
C ILE A 74 1.79 7.79 1.49
N LEU A 75 1.76 7.72 0.16
CA LEU A 75 1.78 6.46 -0.56
C LEU A 75 3.05 5.66 -0.29
N MET A 76 4.20 6.34 -0.17
CA MET A 76 5.46 5.67 0.17
C MET A 76 5.42 5.03 1.56
N TYR A 77 4.79 5.68 2.54
CA TYR A 77 4.59 5.09 3.86
C TYR A 77 3.63 3.90 3.82
N LEU A 78 2.56 4.02 3.04
CA LEU A 78 1.62 2.92 2.85
C LEU A 78 2.30 1.71 2.18
N GLU A 79 3.18 1.97 1.23
CA GLU A 79 3.94 0.93 0.55
C GLU A 79 4.83 0.16 1.54
N ARG A 80 5.45 0.85 2.51
CA ARG A 80 6.23 0.19 3.56
C ARG A 80 5.37 -0.72 4.42
N ILE A 81 4.18 -0.30 4.77
CA ILE A 81 3.25 -1.15 5.53
C ILE A 81 2.88 -2.38 4.70
N ALA A 82 2.62 -2.19 3.41
CA ALA A 82 2.34 -3.29 2.49
C ALA A 82 3.51 -4.28 2.43
N ASP A 83 4.73 -3.79 2.34
CA ASP A 83 5.94 -4.63 2.35
C ASP A 83 6.04 -5.48 3.61
N HIS A 84 5.75 -4.89 4.78
CA HIS A 84 5.76 -5.66 6.03
C HIS A 84 4.68 -6.75 6.02
N SER A 85 3.53 -6.48 5.43
CA SER A 85 2.47 -7.49 5.27
C SER A 85 2.94 -8.64 4.38
N VAL A 86 3.68 -8.33 3.31
CA VAL A 86 4.28 -9.33 2.43
C VAL A 86 5.30 -10.19 3.18
N TYR A 87 6.15 -9.57 4.01
CA TYR A 87 7.13 -10.31 4.80
C TYR A 87 6.44 -11.29 5.75
N ILE A 88 5.37 -10.86 6.41
CA ILE A 88 4.56 -11.75 7.26
C ILE A 88 4.00 -12.91 6.43
N ALA A 89 3.46 -12.61 5.27
CA ALA A 89 2.90 -13.64 4.38
C ALA A 89 3.95 -14.65 3.94
N GLN A 90 5.15 -14.18 3.58
CA GLN A 90 6.26 -15.05 3.20
C GLN A 90 6.68 -15.97 4.34
N GLU A 91 6.75 -15.43 5.56
CA GLU A 91 7.06 -16.24 6.75
C GLU A 91 6.00 -17.32 6.98
N ILE A 92 4.73 -16.99 6.80
CA ILE A 92 3.64 -17.95 6.94
C ILE A 92 3.82 -19.11 5.96
N ILE A 93 4.13 -18.80 4.71
CA ILE A 93 4.34 -19.82 3.67
C ILE A 93 5.52 -20.73 4.02
N GLU A 94 6.61 -20.16 4.53
CA GLU A 94 7.79 -20.93 4.92
C GLU A 94 7.55 -21.79 6.17
N MET A 95 6.76 -21.29 7.13
CA MET A 95 6.47 -22.01 8.36
C MET A 95 5.53 -23.19 8.16
N LEU A 96 4.64 -23.09 7.22
CA LEU A 96 3.63 -24.11 6.99
C LEU A 96 4.01 -25.03 5.84
#